data_ea10394b5f37c873d8e73184d7e9e383
#
_entry.id   ea10394b5f37c873d8e73184d7e9e383
#
_cell.length_a   1.000
_cell.length_b   1.000
_cell.length_c   1.000
_cell.angle_alpha   90.00
_cell.angle_beta   90.00
_cell.angle_gamma   90.00
#
_symmetry.space_group_name_H-M   'P 1'
#
loop_
_entity.id
_entity.type
_entity.pdbx_description
1 polymer ?
#
loop_
_entity_poly.entity_id
_entity_poly.type
_entity_poly.pdbx_seq_one_letter_code
_entity_poly.pdbx_strand_id
1 'polypeptide(L)'
;EAGLRTDNLNNPFPEEANRRLISQISSLHFAPTNESKANLINSGVTGLIEVTGNTVIDSLFMNLEKAQTPDYSGITLTSEKLIFVSVHRRENWGNNLEDIIFGLNLILKEFKDTKIILPMHLNPIVRNPLLRSFKNNKNVILTEPLDYLDLIGTIKNCKLLLTDSGGLQEEAPALGKPVLVLRK
;
A
#
# COMPACT_ATOMS: atom_id res chain seq x y z
N GLU A 1 7.91 6.82 10.96
CA GLU A 1 6.80 7.81 10.91
C GLU A 1 6.99 8.96 11.93
N ALA A 2 8.26 9.29 12.23
CA ALA A 2 8.55 10.34 13.19
C ALA A 2 7.97 11.70 12.75
N GLY A 3 7.10 12.27 13.56
CA GLY A 3 6.46 13.55 13.29
C GLY A 3 5.26 13.51 12.33
N LEU A 4 4.88 12.37 11.80
CA LEU A 4 3.60 12.23 11.12
C LEU A 4 2.48 12.42 12.15
N ARG A 5 1.50 13.27 11.87
CA ARG A 5 0.43 13.64 12.81
C ARG A 5 -0.92 13.63 12.13
N THR A 6 -1.93 13.28 12.93
CA THR A 6 -3.34 13.53 12.64
C THR A 6 -3.94 14.28 13.83
N ASP A 7 -5.04 14.98 13.63
CA ASP A 7 -5.71 15.69 14.70
C ASP A 7 -6.59 14.80 15.59
N ASN A 8 -6.62 13.50 15.30
CA ASN A 8 -7.46 12.54 16.00
C ASN A 8 -6.66 11.33 16.47
N LEU A 9 -6.48 11.18 17.80
CA LEU A 9 -5.77 10.06 18.41
C LEU A 9 -6.35 8.66 18.06
N ASN A 10 -7.62 8.63 17.68
CA ASN A 10 -8.32 7.40 17.33
C ASN A 10 -8.32 7.11 15.81
N ASN A 11 -7.71 7.97 15.01
CA ASN A 11 -7.69 7.78 13.56
C ASN A 11 -6.36 8.25 12.93
N PRO A 12 -5.50 7.31 12.53
CA PRO A 12 -5.59 5.86 12.72
C PRO A 12 -5.28 5.44 14.17
N PHE A 13 -5.95 4.42 14.66
CA PHE A 13 -5.69 3.85 15.97
C PHE A 13 -5.12 2.43 15.85
N PRO A 14 -4.06 2.06 16.58
CA PRO A 14 -3.36 2.83 17.64
C PRO A 14 -2.18 3.70 17.14
N GLU A 15 -2.00 3.83 15.83
CA GLU A 15 -0.78 4.41 15.24
C GLU A 15 -0.53 5.85 15.68
N GLU A 16 -1.55 6.73 15.67
CA GLU A 16 -1.36 8.12 16.07
C GLU A 16 -1.01 8.26 17.56
N ALA A 17 -1.66 7.47 18.42
CA ALA A 17 -1.34 7.42 19.83
C ALA A 17 0.10 6.96 20.06
N ASN A 18 0.53 5.90 19.39
CA ASN A 18 1.89 5.37 19.46
C ASN A 18 2.91 6.40 18.98
N ARG A 19 2.69 7.06 17.86
CA ARG A 19 3.58 8.10 17.34
C ARG A 19 3.80 9.23 18.34
N ARG A 20 2.73 9.70 19.00
CA ARG A 20 2.81 10.75 20.01
C ARG A 20 3.56 10.29 21.26
N LEU A 21 3.25 9.11 21.78
CA LEU A 21 3.92 8.57 22.97
C LEU A 21 5.42 8.32 22.72
N ILE A 22 5.75 7.63 21.61
CA ILE A 22 7.13 7.32 21.25
C ILE A 22 7.95 8.59 21.06
N SER A 23 7.36 9.63 20.44
CA SER A 23 8.08 10.88 20.21
C SER A 23 8.51 11.59 21.52
N GLN A 24 7.81 11.38 22.63
CA GLN A 24 8.17 12.00 23.91
C GLN A 24 9.33 11.30 24.63
N ILE A 25 9.60 10.04 24.33
CA ILE A 25 10.64 9.25 24.99
C ILE A 25 11.86 8.99 24.10
N SER A 26 11.78 9.32 22.81
CA SER A 26 12.89 9.14 21.87
C SER A 26 13.89 10.29 22.00
N SER A 27 15.18 9.95 21.96
CA SER A 27 16.29 10.92 21.95
C SER A 27 16.73 11.30 20.50
N LEU A 28 16.31 10.54 19.50
CA LEU A 28 16.63 10.77 18.09
C LEU A 28 15.40 10.51 17.23
N HIS A 29 15.10 11.43 16.31
CA HIS A 29 13.97 11.37 15.40
C HIS A 29 14.45 11.52 13.96
N PHE A 30 14.14 10.55 13.12
CA PHE A 30 14.30 10.62 11.67
C PHE A 30 12.98 11.01 11.03
N ALA A 31 12.82 12.30 10.78
CA ALA A 31 11.60 12.83 10.19
C ALA A 31 11.60 12.64 8.66
N PRO A 32 10.52 12.15 8.05
CA PRO A 32 10.47 11.95 6.60
C PRO A 32 10.42 13.26 5.83
N THR A 33 9.88 14.34 6.42
CA THR A 33 9.70 15.64 5.78
C THR A 33 9.98 16.80 6.73
N ASN A 34 10.13 18.01 6.19
CA ASN A 34 10.22 19.22 7.00
C ASN A 34 8.93 19.49 7.81
N GLU A 35 7.78 19.13 7.26
CA GLU A 35 6.50 19.21 7.98
C GLU A 35 6.49 18.27 9.20
N SER A 36 6.93 17.04 9.03
CA SER A 36 7.07 16.08 10.14
C SER A 36 8.05 16.58 11.20
N LYS A 37 9.16 17.21 10.79
CA LYS A 37 10.10 17.89 11.72
C LYS A 37 9.40 19.01 12.48
N ALA A 38 8.64 19.87 11.81
CA ALA A 38 7.90 20.95 12.44
C ALA A 38 6.87 20.40 13.47
N ASN A 39 6.18 19.32 13.14
CA ASN A 39 5.23 18.66 14.04
C ASN A 39 5.90 18.13 15.31
N LEU A 40 7.12 17.59 15.22
CA LEU A 40 7.91 17.15 16.37
C LEU A 40 8.30 18.35 17.24
N ILE A 41 8.81 19.42 16.65
CA ILE A 41 9.16 20.66 17.36
C ILE A 41 7.93 21.22 18.09
N ASN A 42 6.79 21.33 17.40
CA ASN A 42 5.53 21.82 17.97
C ASN A 42 4.98 20.91 19.08
N SER A 43 5.34 19.62 19.05
CA SER A 43 4.99 18.66 20.12
C SER A 43 5.91 18.74 21.34
N GLY A 44 6.91 19.64 21.34
CA GLY A 44 7.81 19.86 22.47
C GLY A 44 8.80 18.72 22.72
N VAL A 45 9.16 17.94 21.70
CA VAL A 45 10.16 16.87 21.87
C VAL A 45 11.55 17.47 22.10
N THR A 46 12.35 16.83 22.96
CA THR A 46 13.69 17.30 23.35
C THR A 46 14.82 16.60 22.62
N GLY A 47 14.52 15.58 21.82
CA GLY A 47 15.51 14.81 21.07
C GLY A 47 16.06 15.54 19.85
N LEU A 48 17.15 15.00 19.30
CA LEU A 48 17.69 15.45 18.01
C LEU A 48 16.73 15.07 16.88
N ILE A 49 16.45 16.03 16.00
CA ILE A 49 15.51 15.82 14.86
C ILE A 49 16.24 16.05 13.56
N GLU A 50 16.41 14.97 12.76
CA GLU A 50 17.00 15.02 11.45
C GLU A 50 15.95 14.72 10.36
N VAL A 51 15.99 15.45 9.26
CA VAL A 51 15.14 15.15 8.09
C VAL A 51 15.91 14.21 7.16
N THR A 52 15.46 12.97 7.10
CA THR A 52 16.16 11.88 6.40
C THR A 52 15.41 11.36 5.18
N GLY A 53 14.17 11.79 4.95
CA GLY A 53 13.25 11.08 4.06
C GLY A 53 12.69 9.82 4.74
N ASN A 54 11.96 9.02 3.98
CA ASN A 54 11.42 7.77 4.48
C ASN A 54 12.38 6.61 4.13
N THR A 55 12.93 5.96 5.15
CA THR A 55 13.90 4.86 4.99
C THR A 55 13.34 3.61 4.29
N VAL A 56 12.00 3.51 4.15
CA VAL A 56 11.37 2.44 3.33
C VAL A 56 11.84 2.49 1.88
N ILE A 57 12.14 3.69 1.36
CA ILE A 57 12.60 3.87 -0.02
C ILE A 57 14.02 3.32 -0.19
N ASP A 58 14.91 3.53 0.79
CA ASP A 58 16.25 2.92 0.77
C ASP A 58 16.14 1.40 0.79
N SER A 59 15.28 0.86 1.66
CA SER A 59 15.01 -0.58 1.73
C SER A 59 14.46 -1.12 0.41
N LEU A 60 13.56 -0.39 -0.24
CA LEU A 60 13.03 -0.73 -1.56
C LEU A 60 14.16 -0.88 -2.59
N PHE A 61 15.02 0.13 -2.72
CA PHE A 61 16.11 0.11 -3.70
C PHE A 61 17.14 -0.97 -3.39
N MET A 62 17.48 -1.21 -2.13
CA MET A 62 18.39 -2.29 -1.73
C MET A 62 17.89 -3.69 -2.09
N ASN A 63 16.56 -3.87 -2.16
CA ASN A 63 15.94 -5.15 -2.49
C ASN A 63 15.51 -5.27 -3.96
N LEU A 64 15.56 -4.18 -4.72
CA LEU A 64 15.04 -4.14 -6.09
C LEU A 64 15.77 -5.11 -7.04
N GLU A 65 17.07 -5.31 -6.84
CA GLU A 65 17.86 -6.26 -7.66
C GLU A 65 17.54 -7.72 -7.34
N LYS A 66 17.08 -7.99 -6.11
CA LYS A 66 16.70 -9.34 -5.64
C LYS A 66 15.24 -9.65 -5.91
N ALA A 67 14.46 -8.61 -6.27
CA ALA A 67 13.03 -8.75 -6.48
C ALA A 67 12.74 -9.62 -7.70
N GLN A 68 11.89 -10.62 -7.50
CA GLN A 68 11.44 -11.53 -8.53
C GLN A 68 9.94 -11.37 -8.72
N THR A 69 9.49 -11.49 -9.96
CA THR A 69 8.05 -11.53 -10.22
C THR A 69 7.61 -12.99 -10.14
N PRO A 70 6.66 -13.31 -9.25
CA PRO A 70 6.12 -14.67 -9.17
C PRO A 70 5.59 -15.14 -10.52
N ASP A 71 5.69 -16.44 -10.77
CA ASP A 71 5.01 -17.06 -11.90
C ASP A 71 3.50 -17.10 -11.61
N TYR A 72 2.79 -16.19 -12.21
CA TYR A 72 1.33 -16.18 -12.19
C TYR A 72 0.79 -17.07 -13.32
N SER A 73 0.95 -18.37 -13.16
CA SER A 73 0.72 -19.46 -14.13
C SER A 73 -0.33 -19.15 -15.21
N GLY A 74 0.14 -19.10 -16.46
CA GLY A 74 -0.69 -18.90 -17.64
C GLY A 74 -0.96 -17.45 -18.03
N ILE A 75 -0.30 -16.46 -17.39
CA ILE A 75 -0.43 -15.05 -17.76
C ILE A 75 0.93 -14.48 -18.14
N THR A 76 1.08 -14.13 -19.41
CA THR A 76 2.19 -13.29 -19.84
C THR A 76 1.96 -11.89 -19.28
N LEU A 77 2.74 -11.49 -18.30
CA LEU A 77 2.69 -10.15 -17.72
C LEU A 77 3.26 -9.15 -18.75
N THR A 78 2.40 -8.63 -19.60
CA THR A 78 2.77 -7.45 -20.38
C THR A 78 2.54 -6.24 -19.51
N SER A 79 3.61 -5.54 -19.13
CA SER A 79 3.61 -4.40 -18.18
C SER A 79 2.57 -3.31 -18.53
N GLU A 80 2.12 -3.25 -19.78
CA GLU A 80 1.22 -2.22 -20.27
C GLU A 80 -0.24 -2.36 -19.81
N LYS A 81 -0.66 -3.56 -19.37
CA LYS A 81 -2.06 -3.88 -19.06
C LYS A 81 -2.27 -4.47 -17.67
N LEU A 82 -1.25 -4.44 -16.82
CA LEU A 82 -1.29 -5.01 -15.48
C LEU A 82 -1.63 -3.95 -14.44
N ILE A 83 -2.66 -4.20 -13.65
CA ILE A 83 -3.01 -3.41 -12.46
C ILE A 83 -2.76 -4.26 -11.22
N PHE A 84 -2.02 -3.69 -10.26
CA PHE A 84 -1.88 -4.27 -8.93
C PHE A 84 -2.92 -3.65 -7.99
N VAL A 85 -3.65 -4.48 -7.26
CA VAL A 85 -4.69 -4.02 -6.31
C VAL A 85 -4.39 -4.58 -4.94
N SER A 86 -4.30 -3.70 -3.93
CA SER A 86 -4.13 -4.09 -2.53
C SER A 86 -5.18 -3.43 -1.66
N VAL A 87 -6.02 -4.24 -1.01
CA VAL A 87 -7.08 -3.77 -0.09
C VAL A 87 -7.01 -4.58 1.20
N HIS A 88 -6.69 -3.90 2.31
CA HIS A 88 -6.54 -4.56 3.61
C HIS A 88 -7.00 -3.70 4.79
N ARG A 89 -7.19 -2.39 4.62
CA ARG A 89 -7.58 -1.48 5.69
C ARG A 89 -9.00 -1.75 6.19
N ARG A 90 -9.18 -1.69 7.52
CA ARG A 90 -10.47 -1.93 8.18
C ARG A 90 -11.55 -0.95 7.74
N GLU A 91 -11.18 0.28 7.42
CA GLU A 91 -12.07 1.32 6.90
C GLU A 91 -12.72 0.96 5.55
N ASN A 92 -12.09 0.05 4.80
CA ASN A 92 -12.61 -0.45 3.53
C ASN A 92 -13.45 -1.73 3.66
N TRP A 93 -13.65 -2.27 4.87
CA TRP A 93 -14.44 -3.47 5.04
C TRP A 93 -15.94 -3.20 4.87
N GLY A 94 -16.70 -4.20 4.45
CA GLY A 94 -18.14 -4.08 4.21
C GLY A 94 -18.47 -3.31 2.92
N ASN A 95 -19.34 -2.30 3.00
CA ASN A 95 -19.85 -1.58 1.82
C ASN A 95 -18.76 -0.95 0.95
N ASN A 96 -17.72 -0.38 1.56
CA ASN A 96 -16.62 0.21 0.81
C ASN A 96 -15.89 -0.84 -0.05
N LEU A 97 -15.75 -2.08 0.45
CA LEU A 97 -15.17 -3.17 -0.33
C LEU A 97 -16.05 -3.58 -1.52
N GLU A 98 -17.37 -3.58 -1.34
CA GLU A 98 -18.30 -3.85 -2.45
C GLU A 98 -18.23 -2.74 -3.53
N ASP A 99 -18.06 -1.48 -3.13
CA ASP A 99 -17.85 -0.36 -4.07
C ASP A 99 -16.53 -0.51 -4.84
N ILE A 100 -15.45 -0.93 -4.16
CA ILE A 100 -14.17 -1.23 -4.81
C ILE A 100 -14.32 -2.39 -5.80
N ILE A 101 -14.98 -3.48 -5.40
CA ILE A 101 -15.27 -4.62 -6.28
C ILE A 101 -16.07 -4.19 -7.50
N PHE A 102 -17.08 -3.36 -7.30
CA PHE A 102 -17.88 -2.79 -8.40
C PHE A 102 -17.00 -1.98 -9.36
N GLY A 103 -16.15 -1.10 -8.85
CA GLY A 103 -15.21 -0.32 -9.66
C GLY A 103 -14.24 -1.20 -10.46
N LEU A 104 -13.68 -2.24 -9.85
CA LEU A 104 -12.79 -3.19 -10.53
C LEU A 104 -13.54 -3.93 -11.67
N ASN A 105 -14.79 -4.32 -11.46
CA ASN A 105 -15.60 -4.94 -12.50
C ASN A 105 -15.89 -3.97 -13.67
N LEU A 106 -16.09 -2.68 -13.40
CA LEU A 106 -16.23 -1.67 -14.46
C LEU A 106 -14.95 -1.54 -15.28
N ILE A 107 -13.77 -1.50 -14.63
CA ILE A 107 -12.47 -1.47 -15.30
C ILE A 107 -12.31 -2.69 -16.22
N LEU A 108 -12.59 -3.90 -15.71
CA LEU A 108 -12.48 -5.13 -16.48
C LEU A 108 -13.48 -5.22 -17.63
N LYS A 109 -14.63 -4.59 -17.49
CA LYS A 109 -15.64 -4.51 -18.56
C LYS A 109 -15.21 -3.58 -19.68
N GLU A 110 -14.65 -2.42 -19.35
CA GLU A 110 -14.22 -1.39 -20.28
C GLU A 110 -12.89 -1.76 -20.95
N PHE A 111 -11.93 -2.25 -20.17
CA PHE A 111 -10.57 -2.57 -20.62
C PHE A 111 -10.35 -4.09 -20.63
N LYS A 112 -10.87 -4.78 -21.62
CA LYS A 112 -10.92 -6.25 -21.69
C LYS A 112 -9.56 -6.95 -21.65
N ASP A 113 -8.50 -6.26 -22.07
CA ASP A 113 -7.12 -6.79 -22.06
C ASP A 113 -6.38 -6.52 -20.75
N THR A 114 -7.02 -5.83 -19.81
CA THR A 114 -6.44 -5.54 -18.50
C THR A 114 -6.42 -6.79 -17.64
N LYS A 115 -5.29 -7.01 -16.96
CA LYS A 115 -5.14 -8.03 -15.92
C LYS A 115 -5.02 -7.35 -14.56
N ILE A 116 -5.60 -7.97 -13.56
CA ILE A 116 -5.53 -7.51 -12.17
C ILE A 116 -4.83 -8.59 -11.34
N ILE A 117 -3.77 -8.23 -10.62
CA ILE A 117 -3.22 -9.05 -9.53
C ILE A 117 -3.76 -8.49 -8.22
N LEU A 118 -4.39 -9.34 -7.43
CA LEU A 118 -5.06 -8.97 -6.20
C LEU A 118 -4.70 -9.97 -5.08
N PRO A 119 -3.66 -9.68 -4.29
CA PRO A 119 -3.37 -10.43 -3.07
C PRO A 119 -4.51 -10.28 -2.08
N MET A 120 -5.04 -11.41 -1.61
CA MET A 120 -6.19 -11.41 -0.71
C MET A 120 -5.74 -11.36 0.74
N HIS A 121 -6.27 -10.40 1.49
CA HIS A 121 -6.11 -10.39 2.94
C HIS A 121 -6.65 -11.68 3.56
N LEU A 122 -5.99 -12.20 4.61
CA LEU A 122 -6.37 -13.48 5.25
C LEU A 122 -7.73 -13.44 5.96
N ASN A 123 -8.16 -12.24 6.39
CA ASN A 123 -9.44 -12.09 7.07
C ASN A 123 -10.61 -12.43 6.12
N PRO A 124 -11.51 -13.36 6.51
CA PRO A 124 -12.65 -13.77 5.70
C PRO A 124 -13.60 -12.62 5.30
N ILE A 125 -13.66 -11.54 6.08
CA ILE A 125 -14.49 -10.36 5.77
C ILE A 125 -14.04 -9.70 4.45
N VAL A 126 -12.74 -9.72 4.15
CA VAL A 126 -12.18 -9.20 2.90
C VAL A 126 -12.11 -10.30 1.85
N ARG A 127 -11.62 -11.48 2.24
CA ARG A 127 -11.33 -12.58 1.33
C ARG A 127 -12.57 -13.14 0.64
N ASN A 128 -13.64 -13.37 1.39
CA ASN A 128 -14.84 -14.01 0.86
C ASN A 128 -15.55 -13.18 -0.23
N PRO A 129 -15.75 -11.85 -0.08
CA PRO A 129 -16.30 -11.04 -1.16
C PRO A 129 -15.44 -11.07 -2.43
N LEU A 130 -14.11 -10.98 -2.29
CA LEU A 130 -13.19 -11.03 -3.41
C LEU A 130 -13.25 -12.37 -4.16
N LEU A 131 -13.25 -13.48 -3.42
CA LEU A 131 -13.41 -14.82 -3.99
C LEU A 131 -14.74 -14.97 -4.73
N ARG A 132 -15.84 -14.52 -4.13
CA ARG A 132 -17.17 -14.59 -4.79
C ARG A 132 -17.19 -13.84 -6.11
N SER A 133 -16.55 -12.64 -6.14
CA SER A 133 -16.62 -11.76 -7.30
C SER A 133 -15.65 -12.15 -8.41
N PHE A 134 -14.47 -12.67 -8.08
CA PHE A 134 -13.40 -12.80 -9.04
C PHE A 134 -12.86 -14.23 -9.27
N LYS A 135 -13.27 -15.21 -8.48
CA LYS A 135 -12.77 -16.61 -8.58
C LYS A 135 -12.79 -17.19 -10.01
N ASN A 136 -13.79 -16.83 -10.80
CA ASN A 136 -13.96 -17.36 -12.15
C ASN A 136 -13.59 -16.34 -13.23
N ASN A 137 -13.01 -15.19 -12.86
CA ASN A 137 -12.63 -14.17 -13.83
C ASN A 137 -11.18 -14.40 -14.30
N LYS A 138 -11.03 -14.77 -15.57
CA LYS A 138 -9.72 -15.05 -16.20
C LYS A 138 -8.76 -13.84 -16.24
N ASN A 139 -9.29 -12.64 -16.00
CA ASN A 139 -8.50 -11.42 -16.00
C ASN A 139 -8.09 -10.99 -14.59
N VAL A 140 -8.49 -11.72 -13.54
CA VAL A 140 -8.13 -11.44 -12.14
C VAL A 140 -7.36 -12.61 -11.55
N ILE A 141 -6.16 -12.34 -11.09
CA ILE A 141 -5.29 -13.28 -10.40
C ILE A 141 -5.46 -13.00 -8.91
N LEU A 142 -6.19 -13.87 -8.23
CA LEU A 142 -6.28 -13.86 -6.78
C LEU A 142 -5.10 -14.65 -6.22
N THR A 143 -4.29 -14.02 -5.36
CA THR A 143 -3.14 -14.68 -4.73
C THR A 143 -3.29 -14.71 -3.21
N GLU A 144 -2.47 -15.51 -2.56
CA GLU A 144 -2.16 -15.32 -1.15
C GLU A 144 -1.37 -14.04 -0.96
N PRO A 145 -1.25 -13.49 0.28
CA PRO A 145 -0.39 -12.36 0.54
C PRO A 145 1.02 -12.62 0.01
N LEU A 146 1.58 -11.65 -0.72
CA LEU A 146 2.92 -11.75 -1.29
C LEU A 146 3.97 -11.43 -0.21
N ASP A 147 5.11 -12.08 -0.28
CA ASP A 147 6.27 -11.60 0.45
C ASP A 147 6.81 -10.30 -0.16
N TYR A 148 7.78 -9.67 0.50
CA TYR A 148 8.22 -8.34 0.10
C TYR A 148 8.94 -8.33 -1.25
N LEU A 149 9.74 -9.35 -1.57
CA LEU A 149 10.47 -9.42 -2.84
C LEU A 149 9.52 -9.68 -4.01
N ASP A 150 8.55 -10.56 -3.83
CA ASP A 150 7.50 -10.84 -4.80
C ASP A 150 6.60 -9.62 -5.04
N LEU A 151 6.29 -8.89 -3.96
CA LEU A 151 5.53 -7.64 -4.03
C LEU A 151 6.26 -6.59 -4.88
N ILE A 152 7.55 -6.33 -4.59
CA ILE A 152 8.36 -5.38 -5.37
C ILE A 152 8.42 -5.81 -6.84
N GLY A 153 8.71 -7.10 -7.10
CA GLY A 153 8.77 -7.65 -8.45
C GLY A 153 7.46 -7.47 -9.21
N THR A 154 6.33 -7.69 -8.53
CA THR A 154 5.00 -7.49 -9.12
C THR A 154 4.73 -6.02 -9.42
N ILE A 155 5.00 -5.12 -8.47
CA ILE A 155 4.82 -3.67 -8.65
C ILE A 155 5.69 -3.14 -9.79
N LYS A 156 6.94 -3.59 -9.88
CA LYS A 156 7.86 -3.21 -10.96
C LYS A 156 7.29 -3.49 -12.35
N ASN A 157 6.48 -4.54 -12.48
CA ASN A 157 5.87 -4.96 -13.74
C ASN A 157 4.45 -4.45 -13.97
N CYS A 158 3.82 -3.79 -13.00
CA CYS A 158 2.49 -3.23 -13.20
C CYS A 158 2.53 -1.83 -13.84
N LYS A 159 1.40 -1.44 -14.43
CA LYS A 159 1.19 -0.12 -15.03
C LYS A 159 0.61 0.88 -14.02
N LEU A 160 -0.19 0.39 -13.09
CA LEU A 160 -0.96 1.19 -12.15
C LEU A 160 -1.16 0.39 -10.86
N LEU A 161 -1.13 1.09 -9.72
CA LEU A 161 -1.56 0.55 -8.43
C LEU A 161 -2.89 1.17 -8.00
N LEU A 162 -3.74 0.32 -7.42
CA LEU A 162 -4.92 0.71 -6.64
C LEU A 162 -4.68 0.20 -5.23
N THR A 163 -4.55 1.08 -4.24
CA THR A 163 -4.17 0.63 -2.89
C THR A 163 -4.72 1.49 -1.77
N ASP A 164 -4.99 0.86 -0.64
CA ASP A 164 -5.23 1.53 0.65
C ASP A 164 -4.02 1.50 1.58
N SER A 165 -2.90 0.92 1.15
CA SER A 165 -1.66 0.81 1.92
C SER A 165 -0.89 2.14 1.97
N GLY A 166 -0.55 2.61 3.18
CA GLY A 166 0.30 3.80 3.35
C GLY A 166 1.71 3.60 2.77
N GLY A 167 2.34 2.44 2.98
CA GLY A 167 3.67 2.14 2.45
C GLY A 167 3.71 2.13 0.93
N LEU A 168 2.74 1.46 0.28
CA LEU A 168 2.69 1.38 -1.17
C LEU A 168 2.45 2.73 -1.85
N GLN A 169 1.84 3.69 -1.16
CA GLN A 169 1.69 5.07 -1.65
C GLN A 169 3.03 5.79 -1.79
N GLU A 170 4.05 5.36 -1.06
CA GLU A 170 5.40 5.91 -1.14
C GLU A 170 6.32 5.05 -2.03
N GLU A 171 6.25 3.72 -1.89
CA GLU A 171 7.11 2.79 -2.61
C GLU A 171 6.81 2.73 -4.12
N ALA A 172 5.53 2.75 -4.50
CA ALA A 172 5.18 2.63 -5.92
C ALA A 172 5.59 3.87 -6.76
N PRO A 173 5.38 5.12 -6.30
CA PRO A 173 5.93 6.29 -6.99
C PRO A 173 7.46 6.28 -7.09
N ALA A 174 8.17 5.77 -6.09
CA ALA A 174 9.63 5.61 -6.13
C ALA A 174 10.07 4.66 -7.26
N LEU A 175 9.22 3.71 -7.65
CA LEU A 175 9.40 2.84 -8.82
C LEU A 175 8.82 3.43 -10.12
N GLY A 176 8.40 4.70 -10.12
CA GLY A 176 7.79 5.35 -11.27
C GLY A 176 6.39 4.83 -11.62
N LYS A 177 5.67 4.26 -10.63
CA LYS A 177 4.33 3.70 -10.86
C LYS A 177 3.25 4.66 -10.35
N PRO A 178 2.25 5.00 -11.19
CA PRO A 178 1.08 5.74 -10.75
C PRO A 178 0.31 4.98 -9.67
N VAL A 179 -0.24 5.71 -8.71
CA VAL A 179 -1.02 5.15 -7.60
C VAL A 179 -2.36 5.86 -7.50
N LEU A 180 -3.45 5.10 -7.46
CA LEU A 180 -4.74 5.58 -7.05
C LEU A 180 -5.04 5.07 -5.63
N VAL A 181 -5.29 6.00 -4.73
CA VAL A 181 -5.48 5.71 -3.30
C VAL A 181 -6.93 5.37 -3.02
N LEU A 182 -7.17 4.18 -2.49
CA LEU A 182 -8.50 3.68 -2.12
C LEU A 182 -8.85 4.06 -0.67
N ARG A 183 -8.69 5.34 -0.34
CA ARG A 183 -8.98 5.89 1.00
C ARG A 183 -9.72 7.22 0.86
N LYS A 184 -10.54 7.52 1.88
CA LYS A 184 -11.14 8.84 2.09
C LYS A 184 -10.19 9.74 2.83
#